data_21e6a68fbbe0635f966794e26ba65ce8
#
_entry.id   21e6a68fbbe0635f966794e26ba65ce8
#
_cell.length_a   1.000
_cell.length_b   1.000
_cell.length_c   1.000
_cell.angle_alpha   90.00
_cell.angle_beta   90.00
_cell.angle_gamma   90.00
#
_symmetry.space_group_name_H-M   'P 1'
#
loop_
_entity.id
_entity.type
_entity.pdbx_description
1 polymer ?
#
loop_
_entity_poly.entity_id
_entity_poly.type
_entity_poly.pdbx_seq_one_letter_code
_entity_poly.pdbx_strand_id
1 'polypeptide(L)'
;MLLQPWLKQVQQWPQSDDNALALKRSERCYSLGKLAEQYLLDELAIAFYQHSNGFPASERLVRLYFSSGQTDKCQQYLQQLLDDPSCDEEWLFADDFYQRKLATRNQSRSVLTELLRSAPQVGIDELYLGKAEQGLMAHYAAQGYSAFHGENQLWLA
;
A
#
# COMPACT_ATOMS: atom_id res chain seq x y z
N MET A 1 20.03 -2.92 -22.11
CA MET A 1 19.11 -2.91 -20.98
C MET A 1 17.68 -3.10 -21.48
N LEU A 2 17.06 -4.25 -21.23
CA LEU A 2 15.80 -4.69 -21.90
C LEU A 2 14.55 -3.86 -21.53
N LEU A 3 14.53 -3.22 -20.35
CA LEU A 3 13.34 -2.51 -19.86
C LEU A 3 13.28 -1.02 -20.26
N GLN A 4 14.37 -0.40 -20.64
CA GLN A 4 14.41 1.01 -21.03
C GLN A 4 13.55 1.39 -22.25
N PRO A 5 13.46 0.54 -23.30
CA PRO A 5 12.53 0.79 -24.40
C PRO A 5 11.06 0.82 -23.97
N TRP A 6 10.69 0.02 -22.96
CA TRP A 6 9.32 -0.01 -22.42
C TRP A 6 8.94 1.29 -21.72
N LEU A 7 9.89 1.93 -21.00
CA LEU A 7 9.63 3.23 -20.39
C LEU A 7 9.30 4.28 -21.44
N LYS A 8 10.05 4.31 -22.55
CA LYS A 8 9.75 5.21 -23.67
C LYS A 8 8.35 4.98 -24.27
N GLN A 9 7.95 3.71 -24.38
CA GLN A 9 6.60 3.38 -24.85
C GLN A 9 5.53 3.84 -23.87
N VAL A 10 5.71 3.61 -22.56
CA VAL A 10 4.77 4.06 -21.52
C VAL A 10 4.59 5.58 -21.55
N GLN A 11 5.67 6.32 -21.74
CA GLN A 11 5.63 7.79 -21.85
C GLN A 11 4.83 8.28 -23.07
N GLN A 12 4.82 7.48 -24.15
CA GLN A 12 4.10 7.78 -25.39
C GLN A 12 2.65 7.28 -25.38
N TRP A 13 2.23 6.49 -24.38
CA TRP A 13 0.85 6.03 -24.33
C TRP A 13 -0.10 7.21 -24.15
N PRO A 14 -1.18 7.26 -24.96
CA PRO A 14 -2.14 8.34 -24.87
C PRO A 14 -2.76 8.37 -23.47
N GLN A 15 -2.94 9.56 -22.96
CA GLN A 15 -3.80 9.75 -21.81
C GLN A 15 -5.24 9.56 -22.27
N SER A 16 -6.00 8.79 -21.51
CA SER A 16 -7.40 8.50 -21.82
C SER A 16 -8.26 8.98 -20.68
N ASP A 17 -9.36 9.62 -21.00
CA ASP A 17 -10.42 9.96 -20.04
C ASP A 17 -11.25 8.74 -19.66
N ASP A 18 -11.04 7.59 -20.32
CA ASP A 18 -11.67 6.32 -19.97
C ASP A 18 -10.97 5.70 -18.76
N ASN A 19 -11.71 5.62 -17.64
CA ASN A 19 -11.23 5.08 -16.37
C ASN A 19 -10.70 3.65 -16.51
N ALA A 20 -11.29 2.80 -17.35
CA ALA A 20 -10.86 1.43 -17.54
C ALA A 20 -9.49 1.35 -18.23
N LEU A 21 -9.23 2.22 -19.19
CA LEU A 21 -7.93 2.30 -19.85
C LEU A 21 -6.87 2.92 -18.92
N ALA A 22 -7.24 3.96 -18.17
CA ALA A 22 -6.36 4.57 -17.18
C ALA A 22 -5.93 3.55 -16.10
N LEU A 23 -6.88 2.74 -15.60
CA LEU A 23 -6.59 1.68 -14.63
C LEU A 23 -5.65 0.63 -15.22
N LYS A 24 -5.92 0.12 -16.43
CA LYS A 24 -5.04 -0.86 -17.08
C LYS A 24 -3.64 -0.31 -17.33
N ARG A 25 -3.52 0.96 -17.69
CA ARG A 25 -2.22 1.62 -17.82
C ARG A 25 -1.47 1.62 -16.49
N SER A 26 -2.15 2.03 -15.42
CA SER A 26 -1.60 2.06 -14.06
C SER A 26 -1.10 0.66 -13.63
N GLU A 27 -1.92 -0.37 -13.80
CA GLU A 27 -1.57 -1.77 -13.49
C GLU A 27 -0.34 -2.25 -14.28
N ARG A 28 -0.24 -1.89 -15.56
CA ARG A 28 0.92 -2.25 -16.39
C ARG A 28 2.18 -1.53 -15.94
N CYS A 29 2.08 -0.25 -15.62
CA CYS A 29 3.20 0.53 -15.08
C CYS A 29 3.66 -0.05 -13.73
N TYR A 30 2.73 -0.39 -12.85
CA TYR A 30 3.04 -1.05 -11.60
C TYR A 30 3.77 -2.40 -11.80
N SER A 31 3.28 -3.22 -12.72
CA SER A 31 3.91 -4.53 -13.03
C SER A 31 5.33 -4.37 -13.58
N LEU A 32 5.56 -3.39 -14.45
CA LEU A 32 6.89 -3.07 -14.98
C LEU A 32 7.81 -2.51 -13.90
N GLY A 33 7.29 -1.69 -12.99
CA GLY A 33 8.03 -1.20 -11.83
C GLY A 33 8.49 -2.34 -10.93
N LYS A 34 7.61 -3.29 -10.60
CA LYS A 34 7.97 -4.50 -9.83
C LYS A 34 9.04 -5.33 -10.52
N LEU A 35 8.94 -5.49 -11.84
CA LEU A 35 9.94 -6.21 -12.61
C LEU A 35 11.30 -5.49 -12.56
N ALA A 36 11.31 -4.17 -12.68
CA ALA A 36 12.53 -3.38 -12.57
C ALA A 36 13.19 -3.52 -11.18
N GLU A 37 12.41 -3.51 -10.10
CA GLU A 37 12.91 -3.76 -8.75
C GLU A 37 13.54 -5.16 -8.60
N GLN A 38 12.93 -6.20 -9.16
CA GLN A 38 13.49 -7.55 -9.12
C GLN A 38 14.89 -7.63 -9.75
N TYR A 39 15.17 -6.75 -10.71
CA TYR A 39 16.48 -6.62 -11.35
C TYR A 39 17.37 -5.54 -10.73
N LEU A 40 17.00 -5.00 -9.56
CA LEU A 40 17.72 -3.94 -8.84
C LEU A 40 17.95 -2.68 -9.70
N LEU A 41 16.95 -2.33 -10.51
CA LEU A 41 16.95 -1.16 -11.39
C LEU A 41 16.06 -0.06 -10.77
N ASP A 42 16.45 0.44 -9.60
CA ASP A 42 15.62 1.32 -8.76
C ASP A 42 15.18 2.60 -9.49
N GLU A 43 16.06 3.26 -10.23
CA GLU A 43 15.71 4.46 -11.00
C GLU A 43 14.63 4.17 -12.06
N LEU A 44 14.72 3.01 -12.69
CA LEU A 44 13.76 2.59 -13.70
C LEU A 44 12.43 2.16 -13.05
N ALA A 45 12.49 1.52 -11.89
CA ALA A 45 11.31 1.18 -11.10
C ALA A 45 10.56 2.44 -10.66
N ILE A 46 11.27 3.44 -10.13
CA ILE A 46 10.72 4.75 -9.78
C ILE A 46 10.01 5.38 -10.99
N ALA A 47 10.69 5.40 -12.15
CA ALA A 47 10.12 5.96 -13.37
C ALA A 47 8.81 5.26 -13.80
N PHE A 48 8.73 3.94 -13.69
CA PHE A 48 7.50 3.21 -13.97
C PHE A 48 6.41 3.50 -12.94
N TYR A 49 6.72 3.49 -11.64
CA TYR A 49 5.73 3.76 -10.60
C TYR A 49 5.17 5.19 -10.66
N GLN A 50 5.95 6.17 -11.13
CA GLN A 50 5.46 7.53 -11.36
C GLN A 50 4.38 7.61 -12.46
N HIS A 51 4.26 6.61 -13.31
CA HIS A 51 3.21 6.46 -14.30
C HIS A 51 2.05 5.56 -13.83
N SER A 52 2.13 5.04 -12.62
CA SER A 52 1.06 4.29 -11.97
C SER A 52 0.37 5.19 -10.94
N ASN A 53 -0.95 5.17 -10.88
CA ASN A 53 -1.72 6.01 -9.99
C ASN A 53 -2.10 5.26 -8.71
N GLY A 54 -1.90 5.92 -7.57
CA GLY A 54 -2.38 5.47 -6.27
C GLY A 54 -1.69 4.23 -5.70
N PHE A 55 -2.32 3.67 -4.69
CA PHE A 55 -1.86 2.48 -4.00
C PHE A 55 -2.01 1.21 -4.88
N PRO A 56 -1.04 0.25 -4.87
CA PRO A 56 0.16 0.21 -4.03
C PRO A 56 1.45 0.79 -4.65
N ALA A 57 1.38 1.48 -5.79
CA ALA A 57 2.55 2.07 -6.43
C ALA A 57 3.17 3.20 -5.61
N SER A 58 2.33 4.01 -4.96
CA SER A 58 2.75 5.07 -4.04
C SER A 58 3.58 4.53 -2.87
N GLU A 59 3.19 3.41 -2.27
CA GLU A 59 3.98 2.73 -1.24
C GLU A 59 5.38 2.36 -1.75
N ARG A 60 5.46 1.80 -2.95
CA ARG A 60 6.74 1.40 -3.55
C ARG A 60 7.63 2.61 -3.82
N LEU A 61 7.06 3.70 -4.32
CA LEU A 61 7.79 4.96 -4.54
C LEU A 61 8.39 5.51 -3.24
N VAL A 62 7.61 5.57 -2.17
CA VAL A 62 8.10 6.01 -0.85
C VAL A 62 9.28 5.16 -0.40
N ARG A 63 9.14 3.84 -0.47
CA ARG A 63 10.21 2.91 -0.06
C ARG A 63 11.48 3.07 -0.90
N LEU A 64 11.35 3.24 -2.21
CA LEU A 64 12.48 3.44 -3.12
C LEU A 64 13.15 4.79 -2.91
N TYR A 65 12.41 5.87 -2.73
CA TYR A 65 13.00 7.18 -2.40
C TYR A 65 13.77 7.12 -1.08
N PHE A 66 13.20 6.46 -0.07
CA PHE A 66 13.86 6.31 1.21
C PHE A 66 15.13 5.46 1.12
N SER A 67 15.08 4.29 0.47
CA SER A 67 16.23 3.38 0.32
C SER A 67 17.35 3.95 -0.53
N SER A 68 17.02 4.78 -1.54
CA SER A 68 18.00 5.46 -2.38
C SER A 68 18.57 6.75 -1.76
N GLY A 69 18.19 7.07 -0.51
CA GLY A 69 18.66 8.26 0.19
C GLY A 69 18.06 9.58 -0.29
N GLN A 70 17.02 9.55 -1.11
CA GLN A 70 16.29 10.72 -1.58
C GLN A 70 15.27 11.20 -0.53
N THR A 71 15.74 11.50 0.68
CA THR A 71 14.91 11.78 1.85
C THR A 71 13.94 12.94 1.63
N ASP A 72 14.38 14.00 0.97
CA ASP A 72 13.55 15.18 0.70
C ASP A 72 12.36 14.82 -0.21
N LYS A 73 12.60 14.04 -1.27
CA LYS A 73 11.52 13.56 -2.16
C LYS A 73 10.60 12.60 -1.44
N CYS A 74 11.15 11.71 -0.61
CA CYS A 74 10.37 10.80 0.21
C CYS A 74 9.42 11.59 1.13
N GLN A 75 9.93 12.60 1.82
CA GLN A 75 9.14 13.42 2.75
C GLN A 75 8.06 14.23 2.02
N GLN A 76 8.41 14.87 0.90
CA GLN A 76 7.45 15.63 0.09
C GLN A 76 6.32 14.72 -0.44
N TYR A 77 6.68 13.55 -0.93
CA TYR A 77 5.70 12.60 -1.47
C TYR A 77 4.80 12.02 -0.36
N LEU A 78 5.37 11.68 0.81
CA LEU A 78 4.58 11.26 1.97
C LEU A 78 3.58 12.34 2.42
N GLN A 79 4.00 13.62 2.42
CA GLN A 79 3.10 14.70 2.76
C GLN A 79 1.92 14.78 1.78
N GLN A 80 2.16 14.61 0.48
CA GLN A 80 1.10 14.55 -0.53
C GLN A 80 0.12 13.40 -0.26
N LEU A 81 0.62 12.21 0.08
CA LEU A 81 -0.23 11.06 0.39
C LEU A 81 -1.05 11.24 1.69
N LEU A 82 -0.54 12.01 2.64
CA LEU A 82 -1.27 12.35 3.86
C LEU A 82 -2.36 13.40 3.61
N ASP A 83 -2.08 14.36 2.72
CA ASP A 83 -2.99 15.47 2.42
C ASP A 83 -4.12 15.05 1.44
N ASP A 84 -3.82 14.18 0.47
CA ASP A 84 -4.77 13.73 -0.57
C ASP A 84 -4.55 12.24 -0.91
N PRO A 85 -4.93 11.33 -0.01
CA PRO A 85 -4.78 9.89 -0.23
C PRO A 85 -5.82 9.36 -1.21
N SER A 86 -5.43 8.39 -2.03
CA SER A 86 -6.34 7.73 -2.97
C SER A 86 -7.26 6.69 -2.29
N CYS A 87 -6.86 6.18 -1.11
CA CYS A 87 -7.61 5.23 -0.30
C CYS A 87 -7.09 5.23 1.15
N ASP A 88 -7.85 4.62 2.06
CA ASP A 88 -7.51 4.55 3.49
C ASP A 88 -6.19 3.81 3.74
N GLU A 89 -5.90 2.76 2.97
CA GLU A 89 -4.66 1.99 3.07
C GLU A 89 -3.44 2.85 2.74
N GLU A 90 -3.57 3.73 1.76
CA GLU A 90 -2.49 4.66 1.37
C GLU A 90 -2.19 5.65 2.49
N TRP A 91 -3.23 6.23 3.08
CA TRP A 91 -3.09 7.14 4.21
C TRP A 91 -2.46 6.46 5.44
N LEU A 92 -2.96 5.27 5.80
CA LEU A 92 -2.43 4.50 6.93
C LEU A 92 -0.96 4.14 6.73
N PHE A 93 -0.61 3.75 5.50
CA PHE A 93 0.79 3.47 5.16
C PHE A 93 1.65 4.73 5.30
N ALA A 94 1.19 5.87 4.77
CA ALA A 94 1.94 7.12 4.77
C ALA A 94 2.18 7.62 6.21
N ASP A 95 1.16 7.60 7.07
CA ASP A 95 1.28 7.96 8.48
C ASP A 95 2.24 7.03 9.22
N ASP A 96 2.06 5.71 9.10
CA ASP A 96 2.92 4.73 9.77
C ASP A 96 4.38 4.87 9.34
N PHE A 97 4.62 5.03 8.02
CA PHE A 97 5.96 5.18 7.50
C PHE A 97 6.63 6.47 7.98
N TYR A 98 5.88 7.59 7.96
CA TYR A 98 6.38 8.87 8.45
C TYR A 98 6.76 8.77 9.94
N GLN A 99 5.87 8.26 10.78
CA GLN A 99 6.09 8.14 12.23
C GLN A 99 7.28 7.23 12.58
N ARG A 100 7.47 6.14 11.84
CA ARG A 100 8.57 5.20 12.11
C ARG A 100 9.91 5.62 11.55
N LYS A 101 9.96 6.33 10.41
CA LYS A 101 11.18 6.56 9.65
C LYS A 101 11.67 7.99 9.65
N LEU A 102 10.75 8.96 9.71
CA LEU A 102 11.07 10.38 9.52
C LEU A 102 10.75 11.23 10.76
N ALA A 103 9.76 10.83 11.55
CA ALA A 103 9.41 11.57 12.76
C ALA A 103 10.54 11.58 13.79
N THR A 104 10.69 12.69 14.47
CA THR A 104 11.61 12.80 15.60
C THR A 104 11.11 11.98 16.79
N ARG A 105 12.02 11.46 17.60
CA ARG A 105 11.79 10.47 18.69
C ARG A 105 10.69 10.83 19.72
N ASN A 106 10.20 12.08 19.71
CA ASN A 106 9.21 12.60 20.66
C ASN A 106 7.81 12.79 20.05
N GLN A 107 7.57 12.34 18.82
CA GLN A 107 6.27 12.46 18.19
C GLN A 107 5.34 11.30 18.57
N SER A 108 4.04 11.53 18.43
CA SER A 108 3.00 10.53 18.68
C SER A 108 3.23 9.28 17.82
N ARG A 109 2.73 8.16 18.31
CA ARG A 109 2.74 6.91 17.52
C ARG A 109 1.84 7.05 16.30
N SER A 110 2.14 6.28 15.25
CA SER A 110 1.26 6.22 14.08
C SER A 110 -0.14 5.75 14.46
N VAL A 111 -1.15 6.22 13.77
CA VAL A 111 -2.56 5.83 13.97
C VAL A 111 -2.69 4.32 13.84
N LEU A 112 -2.03 3.69 12.89
CA LEU A 112 -2.01 2.24 12.73
C LEU A 112 -1.47 1.52 13.98
N THR A 113 -0.38 2.02 14.57
CA THR A 113 0.19 1.44 15.79
C THR A 113 -0.78 1.55 16.96
N GLU A 114 -1.48 2.68 17.12
CA GLU A 114 -2.49 2.85 18.17
C GLU A 114 -3.71 1.97 17.95
N LEU A 115 -4.21 1.86 16.72
CA LEU A 115 -5.31 0.95 16.36
C LEU A 115 -4.98 -0.51 16.68
N LEU A 116 -3.79 -0.98 16.30
CA LEU A 116 -3.37 -2.36 16.60
C LEU A 116 -3.20 -2.62 18.10
N ARG A 117 -2.81 -1.62 18.90
CA ARG A 117 -2.69 -1.74 20.34
C ARG A 117 -4.01 -1.71 21.09
N SER A 118 -4.95 -0.89 20.60
CA SER A 118 -6.29 -0.74 21.18
C SER A 118 -7.28 -1.79 20.67
N ALA A 119 -6.92 -2.53 19.61
CA ALA A 119 -7.77 -3.58 19.06
C ALA A 119 -8.08 -4.66 20.10
N PRO A 120 -9.34 -5.09 20.24
CA PRO A 120 -9.69 -6.19 21.12
C PRO A 120 -8.94 -7.46 20.70
N GLN A 121 -8.34 -8.13 21.69
CA GLN A 121 -7.72 -9.42 21.45
C GLN A 121 -8.75 -10.53 21.64
N VAL A 122 -8.92 -11.35 20.62
CA VAL A 122 -9.86 -12.46 20.61
C VAL A 122 -9.07 -13.76 20.53
N GLY A 123 -9.29 -14.64 21.51
CA GLY A 123 -8.79 -16.01 21.45
C GLY A 123 -9.65 -16.84 20.49
N ILE A 124 -9.01 -17.46 19.51
CA ILE A 124 -9.66 -18.41 18.59
C ILE A 124 -9.21 -19.82 18.88
N ASP A 125 -10.06 -20.82 18.57
CA ASP A 125 -9.78 -22.22 18.77
C ASP A 125 -8.53 -22.67 17.96
N GLU A 126 -7.74 -23.59 18.53
CA GLU A 126 -6.54 -24.14 17.88
C GLU A 126 -6.84 -24.84 16.54
N LEU A 127 -8.07 -25.31 16.33
CA LEU A 127 -8.54 -25.86 15.05
C LEU A 127 -8.39 -24.88 13.89
N TYR A 128 -8.34 -23.58 14.20
CA TYR A 128 -8.19 -22.50 13.21
C TYR A 128 -6.75 -21.98 13.08
N LEU A 129 -5.77 -22.74 13.57
CA LEU A 129 -4.37 -22.37 13.45
C LEU A 129 -4.00 -22.16 11.97
N GLY A 130 -3.50 -20.96 11.61
CA GLY A 130 -3.24 -20.56 10.23
C GLY A 130 -4.48 -20.15 9.40
N LYS A 131 -5.67 -20.10 10.03
CA LYS A 131 -6.94 -19.69 9.43
C LYS A 131 -7.65 -18.66 10.31
N ALA A 132 -6.92 -17.62 10.70
CA ALA A 132 -7.35 -16.63 11.70
C ALA A 132 -8.72 -16.00 11.39
N GLU A 133 -8.98 -15.68 10.12
CA GLU A 133 -10.26 -15.09 9.67
C GLU A 133 -11.45 -16.05 9.91
N GLN A 134 -11.29 -17.32 9.56
CA GLN A 134 -12.32 -18.34 9.79
C GLN A 134 -12.55 -18.56 11.29
N GLY A 135 -11.50 -18.56 12.09
CA GLY A 135 -11.58 -18.65 13.54
C GLY A 135 -12.32 -17.47 14.16
N LEU A 136 -12.06 -16.28 13.66
CA LEU A 136 -12.72 -15.06 14.11
C LEU A 136 -14.21 -15.05 13.72
N MET A 137 -14.55 -15.48 12.51
CA MET A 137 -15.95 -15.64 12.07
C MET A 137 -16.69 -16.64 12.96
N ALA A 138 -16.09 -17.80 13.27
CA ALA A 138 -16.68 -18.80 14.14
C ALA A 138 -16.86 -18.25 15.56
N HIS A 139 -15.91 -17.50 16.09
CA HIS A 139 -16.00 -16.87 17.41
C HIS A 139 -17.19 -15.92 17.50
N TYR A 140 -17.37 -15.02 16.52
CA TYR A 140 -18.48 -14.07 16.52
C TYR A 140 -19.82 -14.74 16.22
N ALA A 141 -19.85 -15.77 15.36
CA ALA A 141 -21.06 -16.55 15.11
C ALA A 141 -21.55 -17.24 16.38
N ALA A 142 -20.65 -17.76 17.23
CA ALA A 142 -20.99 -18.36 18.53
C ALA A 142 -21.59 -17.34 19.51
N GLN A 143 -21.30 -16.04 19.32
CA GLN A 143 -21.88 -14.94 20.10
C GLN A 143 -23.19 -14.40 19.52
N GLY A 144 -23.69 -14.96 18.41
CA GLY A 144 -24.94 -14.56 17.77
C GLY A 144 -24.79 -13.45 16.73
N TYR A 145 -23.56 -13.08 16.35
CA TYR A 145 -23.30 -12.12 15.29
C TYR A 145 -23.20 -12.81 13.94
N SER A 146 -23.65 -12.13 12.89
CA SER A 146 -23.35 -12.51 11.51
C SER A 146 -22.04 -11.87 11.08
N ALA A 147 -21.05 -12.69 10.76
CA ALA A 147 -19.75 -12.22 10.29
C ALA A 147 -19.58 -12.47 8.80
N PHE A 148 -19.19 -11.45 8.06
CA PHE A 148 -19.01 -11.52 6.60
C PHE A 148 -17.55 -11.19 6.27
N HIS A 149 -16.94 -12.01 5.44
CA HIS A 149 -15.61 -11.78 4.91
C HIS A 149 -15.71 -11.05 3.56
N GLY A 150 -15.19 -9.83 3.51
CA GLY A 150 -14.96 -9.10 2.28
C GLY A 150 -13.46 -9.08 1.93
N GLU A 151 -13.08 -8.44 0.84
CA GLU A 151 -11.66 -8.29 0.48
C GLU A 151 -10.89 -7.60 1.62
N ASN A 152 -10.08 -8.38 2.34
CA ASN A 152 -9.24 -7.96 3.48
C ASN A 152 -9.98 -7.30 4.66
N GLN A 153 -11.29 -7.48 4.79
CA GLN A 153 -12.08 -6.93 5.88
C GLN A 153 -13.09 -7.95 6.42
N LEU A 154 -13.28 -7.94 7.73
CA LEU A 154 -14.31 -8.69 8.41
C LEU A 154 -15.40 -7.73 8.87
N TRP A 155 -16.63 -7.94 8.42
CA TRP A 155 -17.79 -7.16 8.82
C TRP A 155 -18.65 -7.94 9.81
N LEU A 156 -19.10 -7.25 10.87
CA LEU A 156 -20.02 -7.80 11.87
C LEU A 156 -21.38 -7.12 11.72
N ALA A 157 -22.45 -7.89 11.71
CA ALA A 157 -23.82 -7.42 11.71
C ALA A 157 -24.64 -8.09 12.83
#